data_598459e5b135339679765c18631e848c
#
_entry.id   598459e5b135339679765c18631e848c
#
_cell.length_a   1.000
_cell.length_b   1.000
_cell.length_c   1.000
_cell.angle_alpha   90.00
_cell.angle_beta   90.00
_cell.angle_gamma   90.00
#
_symmetry.space_group_name_H-M   'P 1'
#
loop_
_entity.id
_entity.type
_entity.pdbx_description
1 polymer ?
#
loop_
_entity_poly.entity_id
_entity_poly.type
_entity_poly.pdbx_seq_one_letter_code
_entity_poly.pdbx_strand_id
1 'polypeptide(L)'
;MRAGLVQLSVSDDPAANLPQTVDLIRQAISGGAEFVLTPECTNGLSSDRDHQRAVFHHEADDPTLAALRAEAASAGIWLLIGSIGLKTDAADGRFANRSFLIAPDGGIAARYDKIHMFDVTISETEVYRESSGYRPGAQAVIADTPLGRFGMTVCYDLRFPHLYRRLAQAGAQILTVPAAFNHITGAAHWEVLLRARAIETGCYVLAPAQAGFHPETNGKGRFTYGHSLAIGPWGEILADGGVEVGVTFAEIDLEQVTQARGRIPSLDHDRQIDGP
;
A
#
# COMPACT_ATOMS: atom_id res chain seq x y z
N MET A 1 -10.85 3.98 -15.63
CA MET A 1 -11.24 4.40 -14.26
C MET A 1 -10.32 5.48 -13.75
N ARG A 2 -10.84 6.39 -12.92
CA ARG A 2 -10.01 7.40 -12.26
C ARG A 2 -9.61 6.92 -10.87
N ALA A 3 -8.31 6.81 -10.61
CA ALA A 3 -7.75 6.46 -9.30
C ALA A 3 -7.31 7.71 -8.54
N GLY A 4 -7.59 7.77 -7.23
CA GLY A 4 -7.14 8.81 -6.31
C GLY A 4 -6.17 8.23 -5.29
N LEU A 5 -4.91 8.62 -5.35
CA LEU A 5 -3.87 8.21 -4.40
C LEU A 5 -3.78 9.24 -3.29
N VAL A 6 -4.13 8.86 -2.08
CA VAL A 6 -4.04 9.71 -0.90
C VAL A 6 -2.62 9.63 -0.34
N GLN A 7 -1.98 10.78 -0.13
CA GLN A 7 -0.71 10.93 0.57
C GLN A 7 -0.95 11.47 1.97
N LEU A 8 -0.47 10.77 2.99
CA LEU A 8 -0.69 11.11 4.39
C LEU A 8 0.63 11.44 5.10
N SER A 9 0.52 12.11 6.25
CA SER A 9 1.58 12.25 7.25
C SER A 9 0.98 11.94 8.63
N VAL A 10 0.85 10.65 8.94
CA VAL A 10 0.21 10.21 10.17
C VAL A 10 1.16 10.30 11.37
N SER A 11 0.58 10.51 12.57
CA SER A 11 1.26 10.32 13.86
C SER A 11 1.09 8.87 14.34
N ASP A 12 1.48 8.61 15.59
CA ASP A 12 1.24 7.33 16.26
C ASP A 12 -0.16 7.25 16.96
N ASP A 13 -1.00 8.28 16.82
CA ASP A 13 -2.35 8.33 17.38
C ASP A 13 -3.42 8.10 16.30
N PRO A 14 -4.05 6.89 16.23
CA PRO A 14 -5.08 6.58 15.25
C PRO A 14 -6.30 7.52 15.29
N ALA A 15 -6.69 8.00 16.49
CA ALA A 15 -7.83 8.86 16.63
C ALA A 15 -7.56 10.27 16.08
N ALA A 16 -6.33 10.76 16.22
CA ALA A 16 -5.91 12.04 15.64
C ALA A 16 -5.74 11.98 14.12
N ASN A 17 -5.36 10.83 13.56
CA ASN A 17 -5.12 10.65 12.13
C ASN A 17 -6.42 10.48 11.31
N LEU A 18 -7.46 9.89 11.90
CA LEU A 18 -8.69 9.51 11.19
C LEU A 18 -9.40 10.69 10.51
N PRO A 19 -9.60 11.87 11.15
CA PRO A 19 -10.29 12.99 10.50
C PRO A 19 -9.61 13.45 9.22
N GLN A 20 -8.28 13.63 9.21
CA GLN A 20 -7.54 14.03 8.01
C GLN A 20 -7.61 12.96 6.91
N THR A 21 -7.54 11.69 7.28
CA THR A 21 -7.66 10.58 6.33
C THR A 21 -9.02 10.59 5.63
N VAL A 22 -10.10 10.78 6.39
CA VAL A 22 -11.47 10.88 5.86
C VAL A 22 -11.62 12.10 4.94
N ASP A 23 -11.09 13.25 5.35
CA ASP A 23 -11.17 14.48 4.55
C ASP A 23 -10.46 14.33 3.20
N LEU A 24 -9.29 13.70 3.17
CA LEU A 24 -8.56 13.46 1.92
C LEU A 24 -9.25 12.40 1.03
N ILE A 25 -9.85 11.37 1.61
CA ILE A 25 -10.68 10.42 0.85
C ILE A 25 -11.87 11.17 0.21
N ARG A 26 -12.56 12.04 0.94
CA ARG A 26 -13.65 12.85 0.42
C ARG A 26 -13.18 13.82 -0.68
N GLN A 27 -11.97 14.38 -0.57
CA GLN A 27 -11.37 15.17 -1.65
C GLN A 27 -11.13 14.32 -2.89
N ALA A 28 -10.61 13.09 -2.74
CA ALA A 28 -10.45 12.17 -3.86
C ALA A 28 -11.78 11.87 -4.56
N ILE A 29 -12.83 11.58 -3.78
CA ILE A 29 -14.19 11.34 -4.27
C ILE A 29 -14.73 12.56 -5.02
N SER A 30 -14.61 13.75 -4.43
CA SER A 30 -15.05 15.01 -5.04
C SER A 30 -14.27 15.32 -6.34
N GLY A 31 -13.03 14.84 -6.45
CA GLY A 31 -12.20 14.89 -7.66
C GLY A 31 -12.59 13.84 -8.70
N GLY A 32 -13.63 13.04 -8.47
CA GLY A 32 -14.17 12.05 -9.41
C GLY A 32 -13.46 10.71 -9.37
N ALA A 33 -12.73 10.37 -8.30
CA ALA A 33 -12.12 9.06 -8.17
C ALA A 33 -13.18 7.97 -7.98
N GLU A 34 -13.08 6.90 -8.77
CA GLU A 34 -13.88 5.68 -8.65
C GLU A 34 -13.19 4.63 -7.76
N PHE A 35 -11.87 4.76 -7.64
CA PHE A 35 -11.00 3.96 -6.79
C PHE A 35 -10.07 4.88 -5.99
N VAL A 36 -10.14 4.78 -4.66
CA VAL A 36 -9.29 5.58 -3.75
C VAL A 36 -8.33 4.64 -3.02
N LEU A 37 -7.08 5.07 -2.85
CA LEU A 37 -6.05 4.29 -2.15
C LEU A 37 -5.42 5.15 -1.05
N THR A 38 -5.31 4.59 0.15
CA THR A 38 -4.52 5.18 1.24
C THR A 38 -3.17 4.47 1.40
N PRO A 39 -2.16 5.07 2.06
CA PRO A 39 -0.84 4.46 2.22
C PRO A 39 -0.79 3.34 3.28
N GLU A 40 0.38 2.71 3.43
CA GLU A 40 0.69 1.83 4.56
C GLU A 40 0.56 2.58 5.89
N CYS A 41 0.16 1.87 6.95
CA CYS A 41 -0.03 2.44 8.29
C CYS A 41 -1.03 3.61 8.34
N THR A 42 -2.13 3.53 7.59
CA THR A 42 -3.18 4.56 7.53
C THR A 42 -3.70 4.94 8.91
N ASN A 43 -3.79 4.00 9.86
CA ASN A 43 -4.23 4.29 11.22
C ASN A 43 -3.15 4.92 12.11
N GLY A 44 -1.86 4.62 11.88
CA GLY A 44 -0.79 5.21 12.69
C GLY A 44 0.56 4.55 12.48
N LEU A 45 1.61 5.34 12.68
CA LEU A 45 3.00 4.93 12.50
C LEU A 45 3.75 5.07 13.82
N SER A 46 4.14 3.96 14.44
CA SER A 46 4.85 3.94 15.72
C SER A 46 5.92 2.86 15.76
N SER A 47 7.02 3.16 16.45
CA SER A 47 8.06 2.19 16.81
C SER A 47 7.88 1.63 18.23
N ASP A 48 7.00 2.22 19.03
CA ASP A 48 6.74 1.88 20.43
C ASP A 48 5.67 0.77 20.52
N ARG A 49 6.09 -0.42 20.97
CA ARG A 49 5.23 -1.60 21.06
C ARG A 49 4.17 -1.48 22.17
N ASP A 50 4.49 -0.82 23.26
CA ASP A 50 3.53 -0.66 24.36
C ASP A 50 2.45 0.36 23.98
N HIS A 51 2.85 1.43 23.31
CA HIS A 51 1.91 2.38 22.72
C HIS A 51 1.02 1.69 21.68
N GLN A 52 1.58 0.92 20.75
CA GLN A 52 0.79 0.16 19.77
C GLN A 52 -0.21 -0.79 20.44
N ARG A 53 0.17 -1.47 21.54
CA ARG A 53 -0.76 -2.31 22.32
C ARG A 53 -1.90 -1.51 22.93
N ALA A 54 -1.65 -0.27 23.31
CA ALA A 54 -2.68 0.60 23.87
C ALA A 54 -3.69 1.10 22.82
N VAL A 55 -3.22 1.47 21.62
CA VAL A 55 -4.02 2.19 20.62
C VAL A 55 -4.55 1.33 19.47
N PHE A 56 -3.94 0.17 19.17
CA PHE A 56 -4.46 -0.72 18.12
C PHE A 56 -5.60 -1.60 18.64
N HIS A 57 -6.47 -2.01 17.73
CA HIS A 57 -7.63 -2.85 18.00
C HIS A 57 -7.57 -4.15 17.21
N HIS A 58 -8.42 -5.12 17.54
CA HIS A 58 -8.70 -6.24 16.65
C HIS A 58 -9.52 -5.76 15.45
N GLU A 59 -9.48 -6.50 14.35
CA GLU A 59 -10.16 -6.12 13.10
C GLU A 59 -11.65 -5.79 13.30
N ALA A 60 -12.33 -6.57 14.14
CA ALA A 60 -13.76 -6.39 14.37
C ALA A 60 -14.10 -5.07 15.09
N ASP A 61 -13.17 -4.53 15.86
CA ASP A 61 -13.39 -3.39 16.75
C ASP A 61 -12.57 -2.15 16.34
N ASP A 62 -11.85 -2.20 15.19
CA ASP A 62 -10.98 -1.10 14.76
C ASP A 62 -11.80 0.09 14.24
N PRO A 63 -11.72 1.28 14.92
CA PRO A 63 -12.51 2.45 14.54
C PRO A 63 -12.15 3.01 13.17
N THR A 64 -10.85 2.92 12.76
CA THR A 64 -10.39 3.41 11.46
C THR A 64 -11.00 2.55 10.36
N LEU A 65 -10.92 1.23 10.48
CA LEU A 65 -11.53 0.31 9.52
C LEU A 65 -13.04 0.55 9.40
N ALA A 66 -13.74 0.68 10.53
CA ALA A 66 -15.18 0.92 10.54
C ALA A 66 -15.57 2.23 9.83
N ALA A 67 -14.85 3.32 10.13
CA ALA A 67 -15.10 4.63 9.52
C ALA A 67 -14.82 4.62 8.01
N LEU A 68 -13.69 4.04 7.57
CA LEU A 68 -13.32 4.03 6.16
C LEU A 68 -14.24 3.12 5.31
N ARG A 69 -14.74 2.04 5.90
CA ARG A 69 -15.82 1.23 5.27
C ARG A 69 -17.11 2.02 5.09
N ALA A 70 -17.48 2.83 6.09
CA ALA A 70 -18.66 3.69 5.99
C ALA A 70 -18.49 4.78 4.92
N GLU A 71 -17.30 5.38 4.76
CA GLU A 71 -17.02 6.35 3.70
C GLU A 71 -17.14 5.70 2.31
N ALA A 72 -16.58 4.50 2.12
CA ALA A 72 -16.70 3.76 0.86
C ALA A 72 -18.16 3.46 0.51
N ALA A 73 -18.95 3.01 1.49
CA ALA A 73 -20.38 2.72 1.31
C ALA A 73 -21.20 3.98 1.01
N SER A 74 -20.94 5.07 1.71
CA SER A 74 -21.66 6.34 1.52
C SER A 74 -21.43 6.93 0.13
N ALA A 75 -20.22 6.77 -0.41
CA ALA A 75 -19.83 7.32 -1.71
C ALA A 75 -20.02 6.33 -2.88
N GLY A 76 -20.24 5.05 -2.60
CA GLY A 76 -20.38 4.01 -3.62
C GLY A 76 -19.09 3.76 -4.42
N ILE A 77 -17.91 3.89 -3.77
CA ILE A 77 -16.59 3.75 -4.40
C ILE A 77 -15.84 2.50 -3.92
N TRP A 78 -14.88 2.06 -4.69
CA TRP A 78 -13.87 1.12 -4.24
C TRP A 78 -12.78 1.86 -3.43
N LEU A 79 -12.41 1.30 -2.28
CA LEU A 79 -11.37 1.88 -1.42
C LEU A 79 -10.34 0.82 -1.03
N LEU A 80 -9.06 1.05 -1.36
CA LEU A 80 -7.96 0.31 -0.77
C LEU A 80 -7.47 1.05 0.47
N ILE A 81 -7.72 0.48 1.65
CA ILE A 81 -6.98 0.86 2.85
C ILE A 81 -5.62 0.21 2.75
N GLY A 82 -4.59 1.02 2.48
CA GLY A 82 -3.26 0.54 2.11
C GLY A 82 -2.66 -0.41 3.13
N SER A 83 -2.70 -0.05 4.41
CA SER A 83 -2.74 -0.99 5.52
C SER A 83 -3.08 -0.28 6.84
N ILE A 84 -3.44 -1.07 7.84
CA ILE A 84 -3.55 -0.67 9.24
C ILE A 84 -2.86 -1.69 10.14
N GLY A 85 -2.34 -1.22 11.28
CA GLY A 85 -1.82 -2.07 12.36
C GLY A 85 -2.98 -2.63 13.19
N LEU A 86 -3.03 -3.96 13.36
CA LEU A 86 -4.11 -4.65 14.06
C LEU A 86 -3.57 -5.64 15.09
N LYS A 87 -4.27 -5.75 16.23
CA LYS A 87 -4.07 -6.87 17.14
C LYS A 87 -4.49 -8.18 16.48
N THR A 88 -3.82 -9.25 16.88
CA THR A 88 -4.13 -10.62 16.43
C THR A 88 -4.31 -11.53 17.64
N ASP A 89 -4.97 -12.68 17.44
CA ASP A 89 -5.11 -13.71 18.48
C ASP A 89 -3.87 -14.64 18.56
N ALA A 90 -2.77 -14.22 17.96
CA ALA A 90 -1.55 -14.98 17.95
C ALA A 90 -0.91 -15.04 19.34
N ALA A 91 -0.49 -16.21 19.77
CA ALA A 91 0.09 -16.45 21.09
C ALA A 91 1.37 -15.64 21.35
N ASP A 92 2.07 -15.20 20.30
CA ASP A 92 3.28 -14.36 20.38
C ASP A 92 2.97 -12.86 20.53
N GLY A 93 1.69 -12.47 20.50
CA GLY A 93 1.23 -11.08 20.69
C GLY A 93 1.67 -10.11 19.60
N ARG A 94 2.17 -10.60 18.46
CA ARG A 94 2.55 -9.72 17.33
C ARG A 94 1.32 -9.26 16.57
N PHE A 95 1.41 -8.04 16.03
CA PHE A 95 0.39 -7.40 15.22
C PHE A 95 0.35 -7.94 13.78
N ALA A 96 -0.73 -7.64 13.06
CA ALA A 96 -0.79 -7.72 11.61
C ALA A 96 -0.62 -6.32 10.99
N ASN A 97 0.13 -6.24 9.90
CA ASN A 97 0.15 -5.09 8.98
C ASN A 97 -0.74 -5.49 7.80
N ARG A 98 -2.04 -5.11 7.88
CA ARG A 98 -3.10 -5.65 6.99
C ARG A 98 -3.68 -4.60 6.09
N SER A 99 -3.66 -4.89 4.79
CA SER A 99 -4.36 -4.14 3.74
C SER A 99 -5.76 -4.69 3.51
N PHE A 100 -6.69 -3.78 3.18
CA PHE A 100 -8.08 -4.14 2.89
C PHE A 100 -8.54 -3.53 1.58
N LEU A 101 -9.18 -4.33 0.74
CA LEU A 101 -9.97 -3.82 -0.37
C LEU A 101 -11.44 -3.79 0.04
N ILE A 102 -12.02 -2.60 0.06
CA ILE A 102 -13.40 -2.34 0.44
C ILE A 102 -14.24 -2.12 -0.82
N ALA A 103 -15.35 -2.84 -0.91
CA ALA A 103 -16.32 -2.71 -2.00
C ALA A 103 -17.24 -1.49 -1.81
N PRO A 104 -17.96 -1.05 -2.86
CA PRO A 104 -18.86 0.11 -2.81
C PRO A 104 -20.02 0.00 -1.83
N ASP A 105 -20.30 -1.16 -1.30
CA ASP A 105 -21.29 -1.39 -0.24
C ASP A 105 -20.69 -1.36 1.17
N GLY A 106 -19.38 -1.07 1.28
CA GLY A 106 -18.63 -1.11 2.54
C GLY A 106 -18.19 -2.52 2.97
N GLY A 107 -18.48 -3.53 2.17
CA GLY A 107 -18.04 -4.91 2.39
C GLY A 107 -16.53 -5.06 2.18
N ILE A 108 -15.88 -5.96 2.92
CA ILE A 108 -14.46 -6.27 2.73
C ILE A 108 -14.36 -7.32 1.62
N ALA A 109 -13.91 -6.91 0.44
CA ALA A 109 -13.74 -7.77 -0.73
C ALA A 109 -12.47 -8.62 -0.64
N ALA A 110 -11.37 -8.06 -0.10
CA ALA A 110 -10.11 -8.78 0.08
C ALA A 110 -9.32 -8.26 1.28
N ARG A 111 -8.45 -9.12 1.81
CA ARG A 111 -7.46 -8.83 2.85
C ARG A 111 -6.10 -9.31 2.41
N TYR A 112 -5.06 -8.55 2.73
CA TYR A 112 -3.68 -8.95 2.50
C TYR A 112 -2.82 -8.59 3.71
N ASP A 113 -2.17 -9.58 4.30
CA ASP A 113 -1.16 -9.36 5.34
C ASP A 113 0.21 -9.23 4.67
N LYS A 114 0.91 -8.13 4.95
CA LYS A 114 2.26 -7.89 4.44
C LYS A 114 3.13 -9.11 4.65
N ILE A 115 3.78 -9.58 3.58
CA ILE A 115 4.59 -10.82 3.61
C ILE A 115 6.00 -10.53 4.10
N HIS A 116 6.65 -9.50 3.56
CA HIS A 116 8.06 -9.23 3.83
C HIS A 116 8.21 -8.13 4.88
N MET A 117 8.80 -8.48 6.01
CA MET A 117 9.02 -7.56 7.14
C MET A 117 10.26 -6.72 6.92
N PHE A 118 10.16 -5.42 7.26
CA PHE A 118 11.23 -4.44 7.10
C PHE A 118 12.27 -4.58 8.22
N ASP A 119 13.12 -5.61 8.09
CA ASP A 119 14.23 -5.88 9.00
C ASP A 119 15.54 -5.44 8.34
N VAL A 120 15.93 -4.18 8.55
CA VAL A 120 17.07 -3.58 7.86
C VAL A 120 17.94 -2.76 8.81
N THR A 121 19.18 -2.55 8.41
CA THR A 121 20.12 -1.61 8.99
C THR A 121 20.49 -0.62 7.88
N ILE A 122 20.00 0.62 8.00
CA ILE A 122 20.27 1.69 7.03
C ILE A 122 21.54 2.43 7.40
N SER A 123 21.73 2.70 8.69
CA SER A 123 22.94 3.31 9.26
C SER A 123 23.18 2.77 10.67
N GLU A 124 24.24 3.25 11.33
CA GLU A 124 24.53 2.89 12.73
C GLU A 124 23.41 3.31 13.69
N THR A 125 22.68 4.37 13.36
CA THR A 125 21.60 4.93 14.19
C THR A 125 20.21 4.61 13.68
N GLU A 126 20.06 4.05 12.48
CA GLU A 126 18.78 3.79 11.85
C GLU A 126 18.60 2.31 11.51
N VAL A 127 18.05 1.59 12.48
CA VAL A 127 17.84 0.13 12.46
C VAL A 127 16.37 -0.19 12.66
N TYR A 128 15.80 -0.97 11.76
CA TYR A 128 14.42 -1.42 11.83
C TYR A 128 14.36 -2.93 12.03
N ARG A 129 13.41 -3.39 12.84
CA ARG A 129 13.12 -4.81 13.12
C ARG A 129 11.60 -4.99 13.17
N GLU A 130 10.96 -4.88 12.01
CA GLU A 130 9.48 -4.95 11.89
C GLU A 130 8.97 -6.32 12.38
N SER A 131 9.68 -7.40 12.05
CA SER A 131 9.31 -8.76 12.46
C SER A 131 9.25 -8.98 13.98
N SER A 132 9.91 -8.15 14.76
CA SER A 132 9.82 -8.20 16.22
C SER A 132 8.42 -7.83 16.75
N GLY A 133 7.63 -7.07 15.99
CA GLY A 133 6.29 -6.60 16.39
C GLY A 133 5.17 -7.01 15.45
N TYR A 134 5.48 -7.37 14.23
CA TYR A 134 4.48 -7.75 13.25
C TYR A 134 4.73 -9.17 12.73
N ARG A 135 3.65 -9.90 12.46
CA ARG A 135 3.71 -11.23 11.86
C ARG A 135 3.71 -11.11 10.35
N PRO A 136 4.58 -11.86 9.65
CA PRO A 136 4.50 -11.93 8.20
C PRO A 136 3.23 -12.65 7.76
N GLY A 137 2.62 -12.18 6.68
CA GLY A 137 1.64 -12.92 5.89
C GLY A 137 2.30 -14.10 5.17
N ALA A 138 1.46 -14.97 4.61
CA ALA A 138 1.94 -16.16 3.90
C ALA A 138 1.30 -16.32 2.50
N GLN A 139 0.32 -15.47 2.16
CA GLN A 139 -0.47 -15.64 0.94
C GLN A 139 -0.37 -14.42 0.02
N ALA A 140 -0.05 -14.66 -1.24
CA ALA A 140 -0.25 -13.68 -2.29
C ALA A 140 -1.76 -13.56 -2.58
N VAL A 141 -2.25 -12.33 -2.75
CA VAL A 141 -3.68 -12.04 -2.89
C VAL A 141 -3.94 -11.30 -4.20
N ILE A 142 -4.88 -11.81 -4.98
CA ILE A 142 -5.52 -11.11 -6.09
C ILE A 142 -6.97 -10.87 -5.74
N ALA A 143 -7.45 -9.67 -6.00
CA ALA A 143 -8.85 -9.30 -5.86
C ALA A 143 -9.46 -9.01 -7.23
N ASP A 144 -10.52 -9.73 -7.57
CA ASP A 144 -11.30 -9.48 -8.78
C ASP A 144 -12.38 -8.43 -8.49
N THR A 145 -12.43 -7.39 -9.32
CA THR A 145 -13.41 -6.31 -9.22
C THR A 145 -13.90 -5.91 -10.61
N PRO A 146 -15.02 -5.18 -10.73
CA PRO A 146 -15.44 -4.59 -12.00
C PRO A 146 -14.43 -3.58 -12.58
N LEU A 147 -13.52 -3.06 -11.76
CA LEU A 147 -12.47 -2.10 -12.16
C LEU A 147 -11.20 -2.79 -12.67
N GLY A 148 -11.10 -4.11 -12.56
CA GLY A 148 -9.94 -4.90 -12.93
C GLY A 148 -9.48 -5.86 -11.82
N ARG A 149 -8.36 -6.55 -12.07
CA ARG A 149 -7.75 -7.51 -11.14
C ARG A 149 -6.58 -6.85 -10.42
N PHE A 150 -6.70 -6.76 -9.10
CA PHE A 150 -5.70 -6.10 -8.24
C PHE A 150 -4.80 -7.12 -7.58
N GLY A 151 -3.48 -6.99 -7.78
CA GLY A 151 -2.47 -7.71 -7.01
C GLY A 151 -2.08 -6.86 -5.79
N MET A 152 -2.36 -7.37 -4.58
CA MET A 152 -2.12 -6.63 -3.34
C MET A 152 -0.73 -6.87 -2.81
N THR A 153 -0.01 -5.80 -2.49
CA THR A 153 1.28 -5.81 -1.80
C THR A 153 1.38 -4.64 -0.82
N VAL A 154 2.39 -4.62 0.05
CA VAL A 154 2.64 -3.50 0.99
C VAL A 154 4.14 -3.22 1.08
N CYS A 155 4.55 -2.01 0.71
CA CYS A 155 5.81 -1.35 1.04
C CYS A 155 7.06 -2.22 0.75
N TYR A 156 7.64 -2.86 1.76
CA TYR A 156 8.87 -3.65 1.64
C TYR A 156 8.76 -4.83 0.67
N ASP A 157 7.52 -5.31 0.40
CA ASP A 157 7.25 -6.31 -0.64
C ASP A 157 7.79 -5.86 -2.00
N LEU A 158 7.90 -4.54 -2.24
CA LEU A 158 8.45 -3.95 -3.47
C LEU A 158 9.83 -4.49 -3.83
N ARG A 159 10.63 -4.93 -2.85
CA ARG A 159 11.98 -5.46 -3.07
C ARG A 159 12.01 -6.91 -3.54
N PHE A 160 10.88 -7.57 -3.64
CA PHE A 160 10.77 -9.00 -3.91
C PHE A 160 10.06 -9.27 -5.25
N PRO A 161 10.79 -9.24 -6.38
CA PRO A 161 10.21 -9.31 -7.73
C PRO A 161 9.41 -10.58 -7.99
N HIS A 162 9.75 -11.69 -7.36
CA HIS A 162 9.03 -12.95 -7.52
C HIS A 162 7.57 -12.88 -7.07
N LEU A 163 7.24 -12.07 -6.05
CA LEU A 163 5.85 -11.84 -5.63
C LEU A 163 5.06 -11.14 -6.75
N TYR A 164 5.61 -10.08 -7.31
CA TYR A 164 4.98 -9.30 -8.38
C TYR A 164 4.79 -10.12 -9.65
N ARG A 165 5.81 -10.89 -10.03
CA ARG A 165 5.72 -11.81 -11.17
C ARG A 165 4.62 -12.83 -10.97
N ARG A 166 4.53 -13.44 -9.78
CA ARG A 166 3.48 -14.40 -9.43
C ARG A 166 2.09 -13.79 -9.51
N LEU A 167 1.89 -12.57 -9.00
CA LEU A 167 0.62 -11.85 -9.09
C LEU A 167 0.25 -11.57 -10.55
N ALA A 168 1.19 -11.10 -11.37
CA ALA A 168 0.97 -10.81 -12.77
C ALA A 168 0.64 -12.06 -13.60
N GLN A 169 1.35 -13.17 -13.37
CA GLN A 169 1.06 -14.46 -14.02
C GLN A 169 -0.30 -15.04 -13.61
N ALA A 170 -0.74 -14.75 -12.38
CA ALA A 170 -2.09 -15.10 -11.94
C ALA A 170 -3.16 -14.11 -12.45
N GLY A 171 -2.80 -13.15 -13.32
CA GLY A 171 -3.69 -12.26 -14.05
C GLY A 171 -3.92 -10.88 -13.44
N ALA A 172 -3.16 -10.46 -12.43
CA ALA A 172 -3.24 -9.08 -11.94
C ALA A 172 -2.95 -8.09 -13.08
N GLN A 173 -3.72 -7.01 -13.14
CA GLN A 173 -3.60 -5.91 -14.11
C GLN A 173 -3.09 -4.63 -13.44
N ILE A 174 -3.40 -4.50 -12.15
CA ILE A 174 -3.02 -3.38 -11.31
C ILE A 174 -2.34 -3.93 -10.06
N LEU A 175 -1.16 -3.45 -9.74
CA LEU A 175 -0.40 -3.79 -8.55
C LEU A 175 -0.49 -2.62 -7.57
N THR A 176 -0.92 -2.87 -6.34
CA THR A 176 -0.99 -1.84 -5.30
C THR A 176 0.22 -1.95 -4.38
N VAL A 177 0.87 -0.82 -4.11
CA VAL A 177 2.09 -0.73 -3.29
C VAL A 177 1.96 0.42 -2.28
N PRO A 178 0.96 0.39 -1.38
CA PRO A 178 0.88 1.37 -0.31
C PRO A 178 2.13 1.29 0.56
N ALA A 179 2.70 2.43 0.94
CA ALA A 179 4.00 2.45 1.62
C ALA A 179 4.15 3.56 2.65
N ALA A 180 4.98 3.26 3.68
CA ALA A 180 5.63 4.20 4.55
C ALA A 180 7.15 4.09 4.34
N PHE A 181 7.60 4.39 3.12
CA PHE A 181 8.95 4.11 2.65
C PHE A 181 9.95 5.06 3.31
N ASN A 182 11.05 4.51 3.82
CA ASN A 182 12.08 5.31 4.47
C ASN A 182 12.64 6.37 3.49
N HIS A 183 12.89 7.59 3.96
CA HIS A 183 13.29 8.72 3.13
C HIS A 183 14.65 8.53 2.42
N ILE A 184 15.64 7.92 3.09
CA ILE A 184 16.98 7.69 2.49
C ILE A 184 16.88 6.69 1.35
N THR A 185 16.27 5.53 1.64
CA THR A 185 16.11 4.49 0.61
C THR A 185 15.05 4.84 -0.42
N GLY A 186 14.11 5.71 -0.07
CA GLY A 186 13.10 6.25 -0.97
C GLY A 186 13.73 7.07 -2.10
N ALA A 187 14.58 8.03 -1.74
CA ALA A 187 15.29 8.86 -2.71
C ALA A 187 16.12 8.05 -3.72
N ALA A 188 16.67 6.91 -3.29
CA ALA A 188 17.51 6.08 -4.14
C ALA A 188 16.76 4.98 -4.91
N HIS A 189 15.64 4.46 -4.37
CA HIS A 189 15.08 3.18 -4.85
C HIS A 189 13.60 3.23 -5.23
N TRP A 190 12.81 4.17 -4.67
CA TRP A 190 11.34 4.13 -4.74
C TRP A 190 10.82 4.14 -6.18
N GLU A 191 11.14 5.18 -6.92
CA GLU A 191 10.72 5.31 -8.32
C GLU A 191 11.24 4.16 -9.19
N VAL A 192 12.53 3.90 -9.09
CA VAL A 192 13.19 2.88 -9.93
C VAL A 192 12.56 1.50 -9.74
N LEU A 193 12.30 1.10 -8.48
CA LEU A 193 11.70 -0.20 -8.19
C LEU A 193 10.25 -0.27 -8.64
N LEU A 194 9.43 0.77 -8.43
CA LEU A 194 8.04 0.80 -8.88
C LEU A 194 7.95 0.70 -10.41
N ARG A 195 8.79 1.45 -11.13
CA ARG A 195 8.87 1.38 -12.60
C ARG A 195 9.32 0.00 -13.07
N ALA A 196 10.30 -0.61 -12.38
CA ALA A 196 10.72 -1.97 -12.70
C ALA A 196 9.57 -2.96 -12.56
N ARG A 197 8.76 -2.87 -11.46
CA ARG A 197 7.59 -3.72 -11.28
C ARG A 197 6.56 -3.54 -12.40
N ALA A 198 6.29 -2.32 -12.81
CA ALA A 198 5.39 -2.05 -13.92
C ALA A 198 5.90 -2.67 -15.25
N ILE A 199 7.17 -2.43 -15.58
CA ILE A 199 7.78 -2.89 -16.84
C ILE A 199 7.84 -4.41 -16.92
N GLU A 200 8.34 -5.09 -15.87
CA GLU A 200 8.55 -6.54 -15.87
C GLU A 200 7.24 -7.35 -15.86
N THR A 201 6.13 -6.72 -15.41
CA THR A 201 4.82 -7.37 -15.29
C THR A 201 3.80 -6.90 -16.32
N GLY A 202 4.06 -5.76 -16.98
CA GLY A 202 3.09 -5.11 -17.85
C GLY A 202 1.82 -4.70 -17.11
N CYS A 203 1.92 -4.35 -15.81
CA CYS A 203 0.83 -3.90 -14.96
C CYS A 203 0.90 -2.39 -14.72
N TYR A 204 -0.25 -1.78 -14.39
CA TYR A 204 -0.23 -0.53 -13.65
C TYR A 204 0.34 -0.76 -12.26
N VAL A 205 1.04 0.25 -11.70
CA VAL A 205 1.46 0.28 -10.30
C VAL A 205 0.88 1.53 -9.65
N LEU A 206 0.10 1.34 -8.58
CA LEU A 206 -0.49 2.42 -7.79
C LEU A 206 0.10 2.37 -6.38
N ALA A 207 0.87 3.37 -6.03
CA ALA A 207 1.70 3.40 -4.84
C ALA A 207 1.44 4.65 -3.98
N PRO A 208 0.32 4.69 -3.21
CA PRO A 208 0.09 5.75 -2.24
C PRO A 208 1.12 5.68 -1.12
N ALA A 209 1.63 6.83 -0.66
CA ALA A 209 2.75 6.91 0.26
C ALA A 209 2.48 7.78 1.48
N GLN A 210 3.12 7.44 2.60
CA GLN A 210 3.32 8.35 3.73
C GLN A 210 4.42 9.35 3.39
N ALA A 211 4.30 10.61 3.83
CA ALA A 211 5.21 11.70 3.51
C ALA A 211 5.62 12.49 4.75
N GLY A 212 6.84 12.98 4.74
CA GLY A 212 7.35 13.91 5.76
C GLY A 212 7.69 13.27 7.10
N PHE A 213 7.61 14.06 8.16
CA PHE A 213 7.94 13.64 9.52
C PHE A 213 6.72 13.07 10.24
N HIS A 214 6.89 11.92 10.87
CA HIS A 214 5.87 11.22 11.66
C HIS A 214 6.26 11.30 13.14
N PRO A 215 5.61 12.16 13.92
CA PRO A 215 5.89 12.29 15.36
C PRO A 215 5.37 11.07 16.13
N GLU A 216 6.12 10.66 17.15
CA GLU A 216 5.70 9.64 18.11
C GLU A 216 5.53 10.26 19.50
N THR A 217 4.57 9.76 20.28
CA THR A 217 4.24 10.23 21.64
C THR A 217 5.46 10.16 22.60
N ASN A 218 6.39 9.23 22.36
CA ASN A 218 7.62 9.10 23.13
C ASN A 218 8.70 10.16 22.79
N GLY A 219 8.38 11.14 21.94
CA GLY A 219 9.28 12.21 21.50
C GLY A 219 10.25 11.79 20.37
N LYS A 220 10.14 10.57 19.88
CA LYS A 220 10.82 10.07 18.68
C LYS A 220 10.00 10.38 17.43
N GLY A 221 10.44 9.87 16.33
CA GLY A 221 9.75 9.96 15.05
C GLY A 221 10.65 9.54 13.91
N ARG A 222 10.08 9.41 12.73
CA ARG A 222 10.83 9.07 11.53
C ARG A 222 10.34 9.84 10.33
N PHE A 223 11.20 9.93 9.31
CA PHE A 223 10.84 10.50 8.02
C PHE A 223 10.48 9.42 7.00
N THR A 224 9.46 9.69 6.19
CA THR A 224 9.13 8.92 5.00
C THR A 224 9.28 9.78 3.76
N TYR A 225 9.37 9.10 2.59
CA TYR A 225 9.81 9.73 1.36
C TYR A 225 8.70 10.52 0.65
N GLY A 226 7.43 10.15 0.82
CA GLY A 226 6.35 10.69 0.01
C GLY A 226 6.34 10.11 -1.40
N HIS A 227 6.07 10.98 -2.38
CA HIS A 227 5.99 10.62 -3.79
C HIS A 227 5.02 9.47 -4.05
N SER A 228 3.73 9.69 -3.70
CA SER A 228 2.67 8.79 -4.16
C SER A 228 2.72 8.71 -5.69
N LEU A 229 2.99 7.52 -6.23
CA LEU A 229 3.23 7.34 -7.66
C LEU A 229 2.15 6.47 -8.32
N ALA A 230 1.70 6.92 -9.50
CA ALA A 230 0.96 6.09 -10.44
C ALA A 230 1.84 5.84 -11.66
N ILE A 231 2.05 4.58 -12.02
CA ILE A 231 2.95 4.17 -13.10
C ILE A 231 2.18 3.30 -14.09
N GLY A 232 2.32 3.61 -15.37
CA GLY A 232 1.72 2.86 -16.47
C GLY A 232 2.44 1.56 -16.80
N PRO A 233 1.81 0.65 -17.56
CA PRO A 233 2.35 -0.69 -17.86
C PRO A 233 3.67 -0.67 -18.64
N TRP A 234 4.02 0.46 -19.27
CA TRP A 234 5.26 0.64 -20.01
C TRP A 234 6.35 1.31 -19.17
N GLY A 235 6.07 1.60 -17.89
CA GLY A 235 7.00 2.20 -16.94
C GLY A 235 7.00 3.74 -16.93
N GLU A 236 6.07 4.38 -17.62
CA GLU A 236 5.86 5.84 -17.58
C GLU A 236 5.26 6.28 -16.24
N ILE A 237 5.75 7.37 -15.71
CA ILE A 237 5.14 8.02 -14.53
C ILE A 237 3.91 8.79 -15.02
N LEU A 238 2.72 8.37 -14.59
CA LEU A 238 1.45 9.02 -14.93
C LEU A 238 1.15 10.18 -13.98
N ALA A 239 1.53 10.02 -12.71
CA ALA A 239 1.35 11.05 -11.69
C ALA A 239 2.34 10.83 -10.53
N ASP A 240 2.78 11.95 -9.93
CA ASP A 240 3.65 12.02 -8.76
C ASP A 240 3.06 13.03 -7.76
N GLY A 241 2.81 12.61 -6.53
CA GLY A 241 2.26 13.44 -5.45
C GLY A 241 3.30 14.34 -4.78
N GLY A 242 4.57 14.25 -5.14
CA GLY A 242 5.64 15.01 -4.48
C GLY A 242 5.76 14.69 -2.99
N VAL A 243 6.02 15.71 -2.17
CA VAL A 243 6.30 15.51 -0.74
C VAL A 243 5.18 16.02 0.18
N GLU A 244 4.18 16.69 -0.36
CA GLU A 244 3.11 17.30 0.43
C GLU A 244 1.94 16.34 0.66
N VAL A 245 1.26 16.47 1.79
CA VAL A 245 0.00 15.75 2.06
C VAL A 245 -1.07 16.20 1.06
N GLY A 246 -1.80 15.25 0.48
CA GLY A 246 -2.82 15.57 -0.52
C GLY A 246 -3.33 14.37 -1.31
N VAL A 247 -3.95 14.64 -2.46
CA VAL A 247 -4.49 13.62 -3.36
C VAL A 247 -3.91 13.80 -4.75
N THR A 248 -3.43 12.71 -5.31
CA THR A 248 -2.90 12.63 -6.68
C THR A 248 -3.81 11.74 -7.52
N PHE A 249 -4.14 12.16 -8.74
CA PHE A 249 -5.06 11.44 -9.62
C PHE A 249 -4.34 10.82 -10.81
N ALA A 250 -4.80 9.64 -11.22
CA ALA A 250 -4.36 8.97 -12.44
C ALA A 250 -5.54 8.32 -13.18
N GLU A 251 -5.51 8.41 -14.52
CA GLU A 251 -6.45 7.69 -15.37
C GLU A 251 -5.88 6.32 -15.72
N ILE A 252 -6.68 5.28 -15.53
CA ILE A 252 -6.30 3.89 -15.76
C ILE A 252 -7.14 3.32 -16.90
N ASP A 253 -6.45 2.87 -17.95
CA ASP A 253 -7.02 2.18 -19.10
C ASP A 253 -6.43 0.77 -19.20
N LEU A 254 -7.23 -0.24 -18.88
CA LEU A 254 -6.77 -1.64 -18.86
C LEU A 254 -6.36 -2.19 -20.23
N GLU A 255 -6.75 -1.55 -21.33
CA GLU A 255 -6.26 -1.94 -22.66
C GLU A 255 -4.74 -1.76 -22.78
N GLN A 256 -4.16 -0.78 -22.09
CA GLN A 256 -2.71 -0.58 -22.07
C GLN A 256 -1.95 -1.77 -21.47
N VAL A 257 -2.54 -2.48 -20.50
CA VAL A 257 -1.98 -3.73 -19.97
C VAL A 257 -1.89 -4.79 -21.06
N THR A 258 -2.98 -4.97 -21.81
CA THR A 258 -3.05 -5.91 -22.94
C THR A 258 -2.02 -5.55 -24.02
N GLN A 259 -1.90 -4.27 -24.36
CA GLN A 259 -0.95 -3.76 -25.35
C GLN A 259 0.50 -3.96 -24.89
N ALA A 260 0.83 -3.64 -23.65
CA ALA A 260 2.16 -3.80 -23.10
C ALA A 260 2.59 -5.28 -23.11
N ARG A 261 1.75 -6.17 -22.61
CA ARG A 261 1.99 -7.62 -22.59
C ARG A 261 2.04 -8.22 -23.99
N GLY A 262 1.22 -7.75 -24.92
CA GLY A 262 1.24 -8.20 -26.32
C GLY A 262 2.53 -7.82 -27.05
N ARG A 263 3.16 -6.68 -26.68
CA ARG A 263 4.46 -6.25 -27.25
C ARG A 263 5.63 -7.02 -26.65
N ILE A 264 5.61 -7.25 -25.33
CA ILE A 264 6.68 -7.96 -24.62
C ILE A 264 6.03 -9.01 -23.69
N PRO A 265 5.73 -10.20 -24.20
CA PRO A 265 5.04 -11.26 -23.43
C PRO A 265 6.01 -12.01 -22.51
N SER A 266 6.83 -11.29 -21.73
CA SER A 266 7.87 -11.86 -20.89
C SER A 266 7.32 -12.75 -19.76
N LEU A 267 6.06 -12.58 -19.39
CA LEU A 267 5.38 -13.41 -18.37
C LEU A 267 5.18 -14.86 -18.86
N ASP A 268 5.09 -15.07 -20.19
CA ASP A 268 4.88 -16.39 -20.82
C ASP A 268 6.21 -17.04 -21.25
N HIS A 269 7.34 -16.33 -21.12
CA HIS A 269 8.65 -16.79 -21.58
C HIS A 269 9.51 -17.40 -20.47
N ASP A 270 8.91 -17.86 -19.38
CA ASP A 270 9.65 -18.51 -18.29
C ASP A 270 10.37 -19.77 -18.81
N ARG A 271 11.57 -19.99 -18.31
CA ARG A 271 12.36 -21.19 -18.56
C ARG A 271 12.78 -21.79 -17.23
N GLN A 272 12.85 -23.11 -17.20
CA GLN A 272 13.52 -23.78 -16.10
C GLN A 272 15.00 -23.38 -16.12
N ILE A 273 15.53 -23.00 -14.97
CA ILE A 273 16.94 -22.63 -14.78
C ILE A 273 17.54 -23.69 -13.87
N ASP A 274 18.57 -24.37 -14.35
CA ASP A 274 19.29 -25.36 -13.57
C ASP A 274 20.48 -24.70 -12.85
N GLY A 275 20.68 -25.02 -11.55
CA GLY A 275 21.75 -24.43 -10.72
C GLY A 275 21.40 -23.04 -10.20
N PRO A 276 22.33 -22.38 -9.36
CA PRO A 276 23.28 -22.97 -8.43
C PRO A 276 22.60 -23.64 -7.30
#